data_cebe75c7414ebd4f2ddbdd8930f9c57c
#
_entry.id   cebe75c7414ebd4f2ddbdd8930f9c57c
#
_cell.length_a   1.000
_cell.length_b   1.000
_cell.length_c   1.000
_cell.angle_alpha   90.00
_cell.angle_beta   90.00
_cell.angle_gamma   90.00
#
_symmetry.space_group_name_H-M   'P 1'
#
loop_
_entity.id
_entity.type
_entity.pdbx_description
1 polymer ?
#
loop_
_entity_poly.entity_id
_entity_poly.type
_entity_poly.pdbx_seq_one_letter_code
_entity_poly.pdbx_strand_id
1 'polypeptide(L)'
;MNFKIETTPRFEKDVKKLCKRFPKLKEDLIQLITELKNDPTMGTHLGNNIYKIRLQNSSISSGKSGGFRIISYYFVGDTLYLVTMYSKSDRETILDNELKKIIQQEINER
;
A
#
# COMPACT_ATOMS: atom_id res chain seq x y z
N MET A 1 -16.52 12.29 3.79
CA MET A 1 -16.68 10.94 4.35
C MET A 1 -15.67 10.70 5.45
N ASN A 2 -16.14 10.15 6.56
CA ASN A 2 -15.26 9.92 7.70
C ASN A 2 -14.83 8.46 7.75
N PHE A 3 -13.56 8.23 7.53
CA PHE A 3 -12.95 6.93 7.70
C PHE A 3 -11.53 7.11 8.22
N LYS A 4 -11.01 6.05 8.81
CA LYS A 4 -9.64 6.05 9.33
C LYS A 4 -8.71 5.44 8.29
N ILE A 5 -7.45 5.88 8.32
CA ILE A 5 -6.40 5.22 7.56
C ILE A 5 -5.45 4.60 8.59
N GLU A 6 -5.28 3.29 8.53
CA GLU A 6 -4.42 2.57 9.45
C GLU A 6 -3.41 1.73 8.69
N THR A 7 -2.29 1.45 9.33
CA THR A 7 -1.26 0.58 8.78
C THR A 7 -1.25 -0.73 9.53
N THR A 8 -0.83 -1.81 8.85
CA THR A 8 -0.62 -3.10 9.51
C THR A 8 0.83 -3.20 9.97
N PRO A 9 1.13 -4.11 10.91
CA PRO A 9 2.53 -4.35 11.30
C PRO A 9 3.40 -4.74 10.11
N ARG A 10 2.86 -5.50 9.17
CA ARG A 10 3.59 -5.87 7.95
C ARG A 10 3.95 -4.65 7.12
N PHE A 11 2.99 -3.73 6.92
CA PHE A 11 3.22 -2.51 6.16
C PHE A 11 4.31 -1.67 6.81
N GLU A 12 4.28 -1.56 8.12
CA GLU A 12 5.28 -0.77 8.85
C GLU A 12 6.68 -1.36 8.70
N LYS A 13 6.80 -2.69 8.70
CA LYS A 13 8.08 -3.35 8.44
C LYS A 13 8.56 -3.10 7.01
N ASP A 14 7.64 -3.18 6.05
CA ASP A 14 7.96 -2.92 4.64
C ASP A 14 8.51 -1.50 4.48
N VAL A 15 7.82 -0.52 5.07
CA VAL A 15 8.23 0.89 4.99
C VAL A 15 9.60 1.08 5.62
N LYS A 16 9.84 0.49 6.78
CA LYS A 16 11.11 0.61 7.47
C LYS A 16 12.27 0.11 6.62
N LYS A 17 12.10 -1.05 5.97
CA LYS A 17 13.12 -1.61 5.09
C LYS A 17 13.34 -0.73 3.86
N LEU A 18 12.26 -0.29 3.24
CA LEU A 18 12.35 0.48 2.00
C LEU A 18 12.89 1.89 2.24
N CYS A 19 12.60 2.51 3.37
CA CYS A 19 13.14 3.83 3.70
C CYS A 19 14.66 3.85 3.78
N LYS A 20 15.27 2.72 4.14
CA LYS A 20 16.75 2.62 4.18
C LYS A 20 17.36 2.71 2.79
N ARG A 21 16.62 2.23 1.77
CA ARG A 21 17.09 2.24 0.38
C ARG A 21 16.64 3.49 -0.37
N PHE A 22 15.48 4.03 0.00
CA PHE A 22 14.82 5.10 -0.75
C PHE A 22 14.48 6.24 0.20
N PRO A 23 15.38 7.23 0.34
CA PRO A 23 15.24 8.28 1.36
C PRO A 23 14.03 9.19 1.18
N LYS A 24 13.46 9.27 -0.02
CA LYS A 24 12.27 10.11 -0.25
C LYS A 24 10.95 9.37 -0.07
N LEU A 25 11.00 8.11 0.37
CA LEU A 25 9.77 7.32 0.50
C LEU A 25 8.77 7.94 1.47
N LYS A 26 9.23 8.51 2.58
CA LYS A 26 8.33 9.17 3.54
C LYS A 26 7.52 10.27 2.90
N GLU A 27 8.16 11.10 2.08
CA GLU A 27 7.50 12.19 1.36
C GLU A 27 6.45 11.65 0.40
N ASP A 28 6.80 10.59 -0.34
CA ASP A 28 5.90 9.95 -1.29
C ASP A 28 4.67 9.38 -0.57
N LEU A 29 4.87 8.76 0.61
CA LEU A 29 3.77 8.20 1.39
C LEU A 29 2.85 9.27 1.97
N ILE A 30 3.41 10.36 2.46
CA ILE A 30 2.60 11.47 3.01
C ILE A 30 1.67 12.01 1.92
N GLN A 31 2.19 12.20 0.72
CA GLN A 31 1.38 12.66 -0.40
C GLN A 31 0.29 11.67 -0.76
N LEU A 32 0.62 10.38 -0.77
CA LEU A 32 -0.35 9.33 -1.06
C LEU A 32 -1.47 9.32 -0.04
N ILE A 33 -1.14 9.41 1.25
CA ILE A 33 -2.13 9.40 2.32
C ILE A 33 -3.09 10.58 2.16
N THR A 34 -2.56 11.74 1.77
CA THR A 34 -3.39 12.92 1.50
C THR A 34 -4.38 12.64 0.36
N GLU A 35 -3.93 11.98 -0.70
CA GLU A 35 -4.80 11.61 -1.82
C GLU A 35 -5.85 10.57 -1.41
N LEU A 36 -5.46 9.58 -0.60
CA LEU A 36 -6.37 8.54 -0.14
C LEU A 36 -7.49 9.07 0.74
N LYS A 37 -7.26 10.15 1.47
CA LYS A 37 -8.31 10.78 2.27
C LYS A 37 -9.47 11.27 1.40
N ASN A 38 -9.19 11.62 0.16
CA ASN A 38 -10.20 12.09 -0.78
C ASN A 38 -10.67 11.00 -1.74
N ASP A 39 -9.89 9.94 -1.91
CA ASP A 39 -10.22 8.85 -2.81
C ASP A 39 -9.76 7.51 -2.22
N PRO A 40 -10.56 6.92 -1.31
CA PRO A 40 -10.14 5.68 -0.62
C PRO A 40 -10.09 4.45 -1.52
N THR A 41 -10.62 4.52 -2.72
CA THR A 41 -10.65 3.39 -3.65
C THR A 41 -9.71 3.57 -4.82
N MET A 42 -8.73 4.47 -4.70
CA MET A 42 -7.77 4.67 -5.78
C MET A 42 -6.93 3.42 -6.02
N GLY A 43 -6.50 3.25 -7.27
CA GLY A 43 -5.73 2.08 -7.67
C GLY A 43 -6.57 1.09 -8.43
N THR A 44 -6.02 -0.11 -8.63
CA THR A 44 -6.69 -1.19 -9.34
C THR A 44 -7.44 -2.07 -8.35
N HIS A 45 -8.75 -2.21 -8.55
CA HIS A 45 -9.58 -3.09 -7.71
C HIS A 45 -9.27 -4.54 -8.02
N LEU A 46 -8.88 -5.29 -7.00
CA LEU A 46 -8.52 -6.71 -7.10
C LEU A 46 -9.65 -7.65 -6.65
N GLY A 47 -10.82 -7.09 -6.31
CA GLY A 47 -11.91 -7.84 -5.71
C GLY A 47 -11.87 -7.76 -4.19
N ASN A 48 -13.00 -8.04 -3.54
CA ASN A 48 -13.13 -8.11 -2.07
C ASN A 48 -12.60 -6.89 -1.33
N ASN A 49 -12.81 -5.70 -1.91
CA ASN A 49 -12.38 -4.42 -1.32
C ASN A 49 -10.86 -4.26 -1.21
N ILE A 50 -10.12 -5.00 -2.00
CA ILE A 50 -8.66 -4.94 -2.06
C ILE A 50 -8.24 -4.15 -3.28
N TYR A 51 -7.29 -3.23 -3.10
CA TYR A 51 -6.81 -2.37 -4.17
C TYR A 51 -5.28 -2.43 -4.25
N LYS A 52 -4.77 -2.32 -5.47
CA LYS A 52 -3.33 -2.20 -5.70
C LYS A 52 -3.05 -0.79 -6.21
N ILE A 53 -2.25 -0.06 -5.46
CA ILE A 53 -1.92 1.34 -5.72
C ILE A 53 -0.50 1.44 -6.23
N ARG A 54 -0.30 2.20 -7.30
CA ARG A 54 1.03 2.54 -7.80
C ARG A 54 1.49 3.82 -7.13
N LEU A 55 2.70 3.79 -6.60
CA LEU A 55 3.32 4.97 -5.97
C LEU A 55 4.65 5.25 -6.63
N GLN A 56 4.81 6.48 -7.12
CA GLN A 56 6.08 6.90 -7.70
C GLN A 56 7.17 6.87 -6.65
N ASN A 57 8.37 6.40 -7.05
CA ASN A 57 9.54 6.43 -6.19
C ASN A 57 10.36 7.67 -6.54
N SER A 58 10.23 8.73 -5.74
CA SER A 58 10.92 10.00 -5.97
C SER A 58 12.42 9.93 -5.75
N SER A 59 12.91 8.82 -5.15
CA SER A 59 14.33 8.60 -4.96
C SER A 59 15.04 8.14 -6.23
N ILE A 60 14.27 7.73 -7.25
CA ILE A 60 14.81 7.30 -8.54
C ILE A 60 14.03 7.99 -9.66
N SER A 61 14.53 7.88 -10.89
CA SER A 61 13.96 8.62 -12.02
C SER A 61 13.04 7.81 -12.93
N SER A 62 12.66 6.59 -12.55
CA SER A 62 11.94 5.68 -13.44
C SER A 62 10.42 5.87 -13.49
N GLY A 63 9.86 6.83 -12.77
CA GLY A 63 8.42 7.11 -12.77
C GLY A 63 7.59 6.02 -12.07
N LYS A 64 6.26 6.07 -12.27
CA LYS A 64 5.34 5.18 -11.54
C LYS A 64 5.47 3.73 -11.93
N SER A 65 5.86 3.44 -13.17
CA SER A 65 5.99 2.05 -13.63
C SER A 65 7.11 1.30 -12.92
N GLY A 66 8.16 2.02 -12.49
CA GLY A 66 9.27 1.43 -11.74
C GLY A 66 9.23 1.70 -10.25
N GLY A 67 8.11 2.23 -9.73
CA GLY A 67 8.02 2.64 -8.34
C GLY A 67 7.60 1.53 -7.39
N PHE A 68 6.75 1.93 -6.43
CA PHE A 68 6.24 1.01 -5.42
C PHE A 68 4.83 0.55 -5.76
N ARG A 69 4.46 -0.58 -5.17
CA ARG A 69 3.08 -1.06 -5.16
C ARG A 69 2.63 -1.18 -3.73
N ILE A 70 1.41 -0.70 -3.44
CA ILE A 70 0.82 -0.76 -2.11
C ILE A 70 -0.49 -1.52 -2.24
N ILE A 71 -0.70 -2.47 -1.34
CA ILE A 71 -1.97 -3.18 -1.24
C ILE A 71 -2.76 -2.52 -0.13
N SER A 72 -3.98 -2.09 -0.45
CA SER A 72 -4.91 -1.53 0.53
C SER A 72 -6.15 -2.40 0.64
N TYR A 73 -6.78 -2.37 1.80
CA TYR A 73 -8.05 -3.02 2.05
C TYR A 73 -9.00 -2.00 2.66
N TYR A 74 -10.08 -1.69 1.96
CA TYR A 74 -11.01 -0.66 2.38
C TYR A 74 -12.27 -1.27 2.99
N PHE A 75 -12.39 -1.15 4.30
CA PHE A 75 -13.62 -1.49 5.01
C PHE A 75 -14.53 -0.27 4.91
N VAL A 76 -15.47 -0.33 3.97
CA VAL A 76 -16.25 0.81 3.51
C VAL A 76 -16.91 1.55 4.67
N GLY A 77 -16.64 2.88 4.73
CA GLY A 77 -17.23 3.74 5.76
C GLY A 77 -16.56 3.66 7.12
N ASP A 78 -15.48 2.88 7.25
CA ASP A 78 -14.83 2.65 8.54
C ASP A 78 -13.32 2.88 8.44
N THR A 79 -12.58 1.94 7.88
CA THR A 79 -11.12 1.98 7.90
C THR A 79 -10.54 1.56 6.56
N LEU A 80 -9.55 2.32 6.11
CA LEU A 80 -8.70 1.93 4.99
C LEU A 80 -7.39 1.45 5.57
N TYR A 81 -7.08 0.17 5.35
CA TYR A 81 -5.82 -0.41 5.81
C TYR A 81 -4.78 -0.38 4.70
N LEU A 82 -3.59 0.11 5.02
CA LEU A 82 -2.42 -0.08 4.17
C LEU A 82 -1.77 -1.37 4.64
N VAL A 83 -1.87 -2.41 3.81
CA VAL A 83 -1.62 -3.79 4.24
C VAL A 83 -0.17 -4.21 4.04
N THR A 84 0.38 -3.91 2.88
CA THR A 84 1.78 -4.23 2.55
C THR A 84 2.22 -3.35 1.38
N MET A 85 3.53 -3.20 1.23
CA MET A 85 4.08 -2.54 0.05
C MET A 85 5.39 -3.18 -0.37
N TYR A 86 5.73 -3.01 -1.62
CA TYR A 86 6.97 -3.54 -2.17
C TYR A 86 7.45 -2.64 -3.31
N SER A 87 8.76 -2.71 -3.60
CA SER A 87 9.32 -2.06 -4.76
C SER A 87 9.12 -2.97 -5.96
N LYS A 88 8.68 -2.41 -7.09
CA LYS A 88 8.50 -3.20 -8.30
C LYS A 88 9.81 -3.80 -8.80
N SER A 89 10.95 -3.20 -8.45
CA SER A 89 12.25 -3.76 -8.81
C SER A 89 12.56 -5.04 -8.04
N ASP A 90 11.92 -5.25 -6.88
CA ASP A 90 12.14 -6.45 -6.07
C ASP A 90 11.19 -7.58 -6.45
N ARG A 91 9.99 -7.25 -6.91
CA ARG A 91 9.02 -8.24 -7.38
C ARG A 91 7.95 -7.55 -8.22
N GLU A 92 7.39 -8.28 -9.18
CA GLU A 92 6.40 -7.70 -10.07
C GLU A 92 5.01 -7.62 -9.48
N THR A 93 4.61 -8.66 -8.76
CA THR A 93 3.26 -8.72 -8.21
C THR A 93 3.20 -9.68 -7.03
N ILE A 94 2.11 -9.59 -6.27
CA ILE A 94 1.79 -10.55 -5.23
C ILE A 94 0.71 -11.48 -5.80
N LEU A 95 0.90 -12.79 -5.66
CA LEU A 95 -0.06 -13.77 -6.15
C LEU A 95 -1.33 -13.76 -5.27
N ASP A 96 -2.47 -14.12 -5.87
CA ASP A 96 -3.76 -14.07 -5.19
C ASP A 96 -3.79 -14.86 -3.89
N ASN A 97 -3.23 -16.07 -3.88
CA ASN A 97 -3.23 -16.89 -2.67
C ASN A 97 -2.33 -16.31 -1.58
N GLU A 98 -1.23 -15.68 -1.97
CA GLU A 98 -0.34 -14.99 -1.03
C GLU A 98 -1.07 -13.79 -0.43
N LEU A 99 -1.76 -13.03 -1.27
CA LEU A 99 -2.52 -11.86 -0.84
C LEU A 99 -3.62 -12.23 0.16
N LYS A 100 -4.32 -13.33 -0.10
CA LYS A 100 -5.34 -13.82 0.83
C LYS A 100 -4.75 -14.16 2.20
N LYS A 101 -3.58 -14.80 2.23
CA LYS A 101 -2.90 -15.10 3.49
C LYS A 101 -2.50 -13.84 4.24
N ILE A 102 -1.99 -12.84 3.52
CA ILE A 102 -1.58 -11.57 4.14
C ILE A 102 -2.78 -10.88 4.76
N ILE A 103 -3.89 -10.78 4.04
CA ILE A 103 -5.11 -10.16 4.56
C ILE A 103 -5.62 -10.92 5.78
N GLN A 104 -5.60 -12.26 5.71
CA GLN A 104 -6.02 -13.09 6.83
C GLN A 104 -5.19 -12.80 8.08
N GLN A 105 -3.87 -12.79 7.94
CA GLN A 105 -2.96 -12.59 9.07
C GLN A 105 -3.01 -11.17 9.62
N GLU A 106 -3.02 -10.17 8.74
CA GLU A 106 -2.87 -8.77 9.15
C GLU A 106 -4.19 -8.12 9.57
N ILE A 107 -5.31 -8.57 9.02
CA ILE A 107 -6.61 -7.93 9.25
C ILE A 107 -7.54 -8.86 10.05
N ASN A 108 -7.76 -10.08 9.55
CA ASN A 108 -8.83 -10.95 10.10
C ASN A 108 -8.44 -11.68 11.37
N GLU A 109 -7.15 -11.81 11.66
CA GLU A 109 -6.66 -12.48 12.88
C GLU A 109 -6.19 -11.50 13.97
N ARG A 110 -6.48 -10.22 13.79
CA ARG A 110 -6.08 -9.20 14.78
C ARG A 110 -6.92 -9.26 16.04
#